data_96c1c136dcc1adcf064906fa2a3a29df
#
_entry.id   96c1c136dcc1adcf064906fa2a3a29df
#
_cell.length_a   1.000
_cell.length_b   1.000
_cell.length_c   1.000
_cell.angle_alpha   90.00
_cell.angle_beta   90.00
_cell.angle_gamma   90.00
#
_symmetry.space_group_name_H-M   'P 1'
#
loop_
_entity.id
_entity.type
_entity.pdbx_description
1 polymer ?
#
loop_
_entity_poly.entity_id
_entity_poly.type
_entity_poly.pdbx_seq_one_letter_code
_entity_poly.pdbx_strand_id
1 'polypeptide(L)'
;MNKNELKTFLAERGLFLVFLEENAPGLISYRFSVISRGNLPFMEFVVYDGVKEFMFYENEHVDTLKFEDKFEIYEKLLTLIDRF
;
A
#
# COMPACT_ATOMS: atom_id res chain seq x y z
N MET A 1 14.20 -1.25 -3.28
CA MET A 1 13.60 -1.46 -1.95
C MET A 1 12.90 -2.80 -1.90
N ASN A 2 13.04 -3.53 -0.82
CA ASN A 2 12.32 -4.78 -0.63
C ASN A 2 11.11 -4.59 0.30
N LYS A 3 10.28 -5.61 0.35
CA LYS A 3 9.04 -5.61 1.13
C LYS A 3 9.29 -5.43 2.64
N ASN A 4 10.38 -6.01 3.16
CA ASN A 4 10.72 -5.90 4.58
C ASN A 4 11.15 -4.48 4.97
N GLU A 5 11.87 -3.81 4.11
CA GLU A 5 12.26 -2.41 4.33
C GLU A 5 11.02 -1.51 4.39
N LEU A 6 10.07 -1.74 3.48
CA LEU A 6 8.80 -1.01 3.51
C LEU A 6 8.02 -1.28 4.77
N LYS A 7 7.93 -2.54 5.20
CA LYS A 7 7.23 -2.90 6.45
C LYS A 7 7.83 -2.20 7.65
N THR A 8 9.17 -2.15 7.75
CA THR A 8 9.85 -1.47 8.86
C THR A 8 9.55 0.03 8.84
N PHE A 9 9.65 0.64 7.67
CA PHE A 9 9.35 2.07 7.51
C PHE A 9 7.91 2.40 7.95
N LEU A 10 6.96 1.56 7.56
CA LEU A 10 5.56 1.73 7.92
C LEU A 10 5.31 1.53 9.41
N ALA A 11 5.94 0.50 10.00
CA ALA A 11 5.77 0.17 11.42
C ALA A 11 6.18 1.33 12.31
N GLU A 12 7.24 2.05 11.99
CA GLU A 12 7.70 3.22 12.72
C GLU A 12 6.64 4.34 12.74
N ARG A 13 5.68 4.30 11.82
CA ARG A 13 4.61 5.28 11.68
C ARG A 13 3.25 4.74 12.07
N GLY A 14 3.22 3.56 12.69
CA GLY A 14 1.97 2.93 13.11
C GLY A 14 1.14 2.39 11.95
N LEU A 15 1.78 2.09 10.83
CA LEU A 15 1.14 1.58 9.63
C LEU A 15 1.61 0.16 9.32
N PHE A 16 0.79 -0.56 8.55
CA PHE A 16 1.05 -1.96 8.21
C PHE A 16 0.80 -2.19 6.72
N LEU A 17 1.61 -3.05 6.13
CA LEU A 17 1.42 -3.50 4.75
C LEU A 17 0.69 -4.85 4.73
N VAL A 18 -0.39 -4.91 3.97
CA VAL A 18 -1.13 -6.15 3.72
C VAL A 18 -1.06 -6.45 2.23
N PHE A 19 -0.62 -7.65 1.90
CA PHE A 19 -0.56 -8.14 0.53
C PHE A 19 -1.56 -9.25 0.36
N LEU A 20 -2.39 -9.13 -0.67
CA LEU A 20 -3.39 -10.14 -1.01
C LEU A 20 -3.27 -10.50 -2.49
N GLU A 21 -3.31 -11.79 -2.78
CA GLU A 21 -3.43 -12.32 -4.14
C GLU A 21 -4.81 -12.92 -4.26
N GLU A 22 -5.57 -12.47 -5.26
CA GLU A 22 -6.89 -13.00 -5.54
C GLU A 22 -6.89 -13.67 -6.90
N ASN A 23 -7.35 -14.93 -6.94
CA ASN A 23 -7.42 -15.72 -8.16
C ASN A 23 -8.87 -15.96 -8.52
N ALA A 24 -9.29 -15.42 -9.66
CA ALA A 24 -10.58 -15.72 -10.25
C ALA A 24 -10.34 -16.45 -11.60
N PRO A 25 -11.30 -17.21 -12.12
CA PRO A 25 -11.12 -17.86 -13.41
C PRO A 25 -10.69 -16.88 -14.50
N GLY A 26 -9.48 -17.09 -15.03
CA GLY A 26 -8.93 -16.24 -16.09
C GLY A 26 -8.35 -14.91 -15.64
N LEU A 27 -8.34 -14.62 -14.31
CA LEU A 27 -7.82 -13.35 -13.80
C LEU A 27 -7.10 -13.55 -12.48
N ILE A 28 -5.86 -13.02 -12.38
CA ILE A 28 -5.10 -12.94 -11.15
C ILE A 28 -4.94 -11.47 -10.83
N SER A 29 -5.30 -11.08 -9.61
CA SER A 29 -5.08 -9.72 -9.14
C SER A 29 -4.27 -9.71 -7.86
N TYR A 30 -3.50 -8.65 -7.69
CA TYR A 30 -2.69 -8.41 -6.49
C TYR A 30 -3.12 -7.11 -5.85
N ARG A 31 -3.26 -7.12 -4.54
CA ARG A 31 -3.59 -5.93 -3.79
C ARG A 31 -2.53 -5.66 -2.74
N PHE A 32 -1.99 -4.45 -2.76
CA PHE A 32 -1.02 -3.96 -1.78
C PHE A 32 -1.71 -2.85 -1.01
N SER A 33 -2.02 -3.10 0.26
CA SER A 33 -2.74 -2.14 1.09
C SER A 33 -1.87 -1.69 2.25
N VAL A 34 -1.79 -0.38 2.45
CA VAL A 34 -1.22 0.21 3.65
C VAL A 34 -2.39 0.56 4.56
N ILE A 35 -2.40 -0.01 5.77
CA ILE A 35 -3.49 0.17 6.71
C ILE A 35 -2.98 0.78 8.00
N SER A 36 -3.84 1.54 8.69
CA SER A 36 -3.58 2.07 10.02
C SER A 36 -4.13 1.13 11.10
N ARG A 37 -3.89 1.47 12.36
CA ARG A 37 -4.51 0.78 13.49
C ARG A 37 -6.03 0.83 13.34
N GLY A 38 -6.71 -0.25 13.67
CA GLY A 38 -8.14 -0.38 13.45
C GLY A 38 -8.50 -0.80 12.04
N ASN A 39 -7.52 -1.22 11.24
CA ASN A 39 -7.71 -1.70 9.87
C ASN A 39 -8.30 -0.65 8.91
N LEU A 40 -7.99 0.62 9.16
CA LEU A 40 -8.40 1.69 8.26
C LEU A 40 -7.43 1.79 7.09
N PRO A 41 -7.90 1.69 5.85
CA PRO A 41 -7.02 1.80 4.69
C PRO A 41 -6.48 3.23 4.54
N PHE A 42 -5.26 3.32 4.04
CA PHE A 42 -4.60 4.60 3.79
C PHE A 42 -4.27 4.73 2.30
N MET A 43 -3.56 3.77 1.75
CA MET A 43 -3.23 3.68 0.33
C MET A 43 -3.37 2.25 -0.13
N GLU A 44 -3.81 2.08 -1.37
CA GLU A 44 -3.85 0.78 -2.00
C GLU A 44 -3.39 0.87 -3.45
N PHE A 45 -2.65 -0.14 -3.88
CA PHE A 45 -2.48 -0.43 -5.30
C PHE A 45 -3.13 -1.77 -5.60
N VAL A 46 -3.90 -1.80 -6.68
CA VAL A 46 -4.46 -3.04 -7.22
C VAL A 46 -3.88 -3.25 -8.61
N VAL A 47 -3.29 -4.41 -8.82
CA VAL A 47 -2.67 -4.76 -10.11
C VAL A 47 -3.41 -5.94 -10.69
N TYR A 48 -3.96 -5.77 -11.89
CA TYR A 48 -4.63 -6.83 -12.61
C TYR A 48 -4.50 -6.58 -14.11
N ASP A 49 -4.24 -7.66 -14.86
CA ASP A 49 -4.16 -7.62 -16.33
C ASP A 49 -3.31 -6.45 -16.88
N GLY A 50 -2.14 -6.22 -16.23
CA GLY A 50 -1.24 -5.14 -16.63
C GLY A 50 -1.69 -3.74 -16.22
N VAL A 51 -2.84 -3.62 -15.60
CA VAL A 51 -3.37 -2.34 -15.11
C VAL A 51 -3.01 -2.17 -13.64
N LYS A 52 -2.54 -0.98 -13.28
CA LYS A 52 -2.21 -0.62 -11.88
C LYS A 52 -3.11 0.52 -11.48
N GLU A 53 -3.98 0.27 -10.51
CA GLU A 53 -4.88 1.28 -9.97
C GLU A 53 -4.42 1.70 -8.57
N PHE A 54 -4.38 3.00 -8.33
CA PHE A 54 -4.02 3.57 -7.04
C PHE A 54 -5.26 4.19 -6.40
N MET A 55 -5.42 3.93 -5.10
CA MET A 55 -6.47 4.53 -4.28
C MET A 55 -5.87 5.12 -3.02
N PHE A 56 -6.29 6.33 -2.69
CA PHE A 56 -5.89 7.04 -1.50
C PHE A 56 -7.12 7.29 -0.63
N TYR A 57 -7.00 7.01 0.66
CA TYR A 57 -8.09 7.18 1.61
C TYR A 57 -7.68 8.15 2.70
N GLU A 58 -8.55 9.09 3.03
CA GLU A 58 -8.35 10.00 4.15
C GLU A 58 -9.02 9.43 5.39
N ASN A 59 -8.34 9.53 6.53
CA ASN A 59 -8.89 9.17 7.83
C ASN A 59 -8.10 9.93 8.91
N GLU A 60 -8.58 9.91 10.14
CA GLU A 60 -8.00 10.69 11.24
C GLU A 60 -6.51 10.38 11.47
N HIS A 61 -6.12 9.13 11.33
CA HIS A 61 -4.72 8.74 11.51
C HIS A 61 -3.84 9.32 10.40
N VAL A 62 -4.33 9.28 9.16
CA VAL A 62 -3.61 9.82 8.00
C VAL A 62 -3.42 11.33 8.13
N ASP A 63 -4.42 12.04 8.67
CA ASP A 63 -4.35 13.48 8.82
C ASP A 63 -3.25 13.91 9.79
N THR A 64 -2.81 13.03 10.68
CA THR A 64 -1.71 13.32 11.61
C THR A 64 -0.32 13.10 10.99
N LEU A 65 -0.24 12.44 9.84
CA LEU A 65 1.03 12.20 9.17
C LEU A 65 1.50 13.44 8.40
N LYS A 66 2.81 13.62 8.36
CA LYS A 66 3.41 14.70 7.57
C LYS A 66 3.27 14.39 6.09
N PHE A 67 3.15 15.43 5.28
CA PHE A 67 3.08 15.29 3.82
C PHE A 67 4.27 14.51 3.27
N GLU A 68 5.47 14.79 3.77
CA GLU A 68 6.69 14.11 3.32
C GLU A 68 6.62 12.61 3.56
N ASP A 69 6.07 12.20 4.71
CA ASP A 69 5.90 10.77 5.03
C ASP A 69 4.89 10.12 4.10
N LYS A 70 3.78 10.79 3.81
CA LYS A 70 2.77 10.28 2.89
C LYS A 70 3.35 10.06 1.50
N PHE A 71 4.11 11.04 1.03
CA PHE A 71 4.75 10.98 -0.29
C PHE A 71 5.79 9.87 -0.36
N GLU A 72 6.61 9.74 0.68
CA GLU A 72 7.62 8.70 0.74
C GLU A 72 7.01 7.29 0.77
N ILE A 73 5.92 7.11 1.51
CA ILE A 73 5.18 5.84 1.53
C ILE A 73 4.68 5.50 0.12
N TYR A 74 4.11 6.48 -0.56
CA TYR A 74 3.63 6.29 -1.93
C TYR A 74 4.76 5.87 -2.86
N GLU A 75 5.90 6.56 -2.82
CA GLU A 75 7.03 6.25 -3.67
C GLU A 75 7.60 4.85 -3.41
N LYS A 76 7.72 4.48 -2.14
CA LYS A 76 8.22 3.15 -1.76
C LYS A 76 7.26 2.06 -2.20
N LEU A 77 5.96 2.29 -2.05
CA LEU A 77 4.95 1.35 -2.48
C LEU A 77 4.96 1.20 -4.01
N LEU A 78 5.06 2.31 -4.73
CA LEU A 78 5.14 2.32 -6.18
C LEU A 78 6.36 1.53 -6.68
N THR A 79 7.50 1.71 -6.03
CA THR A 79 8.72 0.96 -6.38
C THR A 79 8.52 -0.55 -6.18
N LEU A 80 7.82 -0.92 -5.11
CA LEU A 80 7.53 -2.34 -4.84
C LEU A 80 6.64 -2.96 -5.91
N ILE A 81 5.61 -2.24 -6.35
CA ILE A 81 4.65 -2.78 -7.33
C ILE A 81 5.16 -2.72 -8.75
N ASP A 82 6.22 -1.99 -9.04
CA ASP A 82 6.80 -1.92 -10.39
C ASP A 82 7.25 -3.27 -10.92
N ARG A 83 7.41 -4.24 -10.04
CA ARG A 83 7.78 -5.61 -10.39
C ARG A 83 6.62 -6.43 -10.95
N PHE A 84 5.43 -5.89 -10.85
CA PHE A 84 4.20 -6.54 -11.31
C PHE A 84 3.63 -5.81 -12.58
#